data_659bc51c8bb2ef4ada3eedacb8d6aa0a
#
_entry.id   659bc51c8bb2ef4ada3eedacb8d6aa0a
#
_cell.length_a   1.000
_cell.length_b   1.000
_cell.length_c   1.000
_cell.angle_alpha   90.00
_cell.angle_beta   90.00
_cell.angle_gamma   90.00
#
_symmetry.space_group_name_H-M   'P 1'
#
loop_
_entity.id
_entity.type
_entity.pdbx_description
1 polymer ?
#
loop_
_entity_poly.entity_id
_entity_poly.type
_entity_poly.pdbx_seq_one_letter_code
_entity_poly.pdbx_strand_id
1 'polypeptide(L)'
;MLVETYITLEEANNYITEYYTSTDPLRIQWEAMSDDDKEVYLRKSFVQINELPYVGRPKNVKQPYPFPRCENWKSDDMQKVKYAQAEQSIFLTDAVIAQEVNDRIRLRRAGVVEYRIGDLQEKFQSGLPVDSNANFFGLSEKAYSYLSKWLQGGYKVCTSIKKPCGIRRMC
;
A
#
# COMPACT_ATOMS: atom_id res chain seq x y z
N MET A 1 -6.73 -23.18 -3.72
CA MET A 1 -5.88 -22.53 -2.70
C MET A 1 -6.52 -21.16 -2.43
N LEU A 2 -7.22 -21.02 -1.32
CA LEU A 2 -7.85 -19.75 -0.96
C LEU A 2 -6.71 -18.75 -0.70
N VAL A 3 -6.54 -17.77 -1.57
CA VAL A 3 -5.62 -16.66 -1.31
C VAL A 3 -6.32 -15.77 -0.30
N GLU A 4 -5.82 -15.79 0.92
CA GLU A 4 -6.32 -14.89 1.96
C GLU A 4 -6.03 -13.44 1.54
N THR A 5 -7.06 -12.61 1.56
CA THR A 5 -6.96 -11.16 1.37
C THR A 5 -7.36 -10.47 2.67
N TYR A 6 -6.93 -9.21 2.89
CA TYR A 6 -7.36 -8.46 4.07
C TYR A 6 -8.83 -8.04 3.98
N ILE A 7 -9.32 -7.82 2.75
CA ILE A 7 -10.68 -7.36 2.47
C ILE A 7 -11.40 -8.37 1.58
N THR A 8 -12.68 -8.60 1.81
CA THR A 8 -13.52 -9.41 0.92
C THR A 8 -13.95 -8.61 -0.30
N LEU A 9 -14.39 -9.28 -1.37
CA LEU A 9 -14.92 -8.61 -2.56
C LEU A 9 -16.14 -7.74 -2.23
N GLU A 10 -17.04 -8.23 -1.37
CA GLU A 10 -18.21 -7.48 -0.92
C GLU A 10 -17.81 -6.20 -0.17
N GLU A 11 -16.88 -6.31 0.79
CA GLU A 11 -16.36 -5.15 1.52
C GLU A 11 -15.67 -4.14 0.60
N ALA A 12 -14.93 -4.61 -0.42
CA ALA A 12 -14.29 -3.75 -1.41
C ALA A 12 -15.31 -3.02 -2.28
N ASN A 13 -16.34 -3.72 -2.76
CA ASN A 13 -17.43 -3.12 -3.52
C ASN A 13 -18.17 -2.05 -2.70
N ASN A 14 -18.47 -2.34 -1.44
CA ASN A 14 -19.11 -1.38 -0.53
C ASN A 14 -18.24 -0.15 -0.30
N TYR A 15 -16.94 -0.33 -0.05
CA TYR A 15 -15.99 0.76 0.08
C TYR A 15 -15.97 1.66 -1.16
N ILE A 16 -15.85 1.08 -2.34
CA ILE A 16 -15.79 1.83 -3.60
C ILE A 16 -17.09 2.59 -3.84
N THR A 17 -18.24 1.98 -3.57
CA THR A 17 -19.54 2.63 -3.69
C THR A 17 -19.70 3.81 -2.74
N GLU A 18 -19.14 3.72 -1.55
CA GLU A 18 -19.23 4.77 -0.51
C GLU A 18 -18.27 5.93 -0.77
N TYR A 19 -17.04 5.65 -1.23
CA TYR A 19 -15.97 6.65 -1.32
C TYR A 19 -15.74 7.23 -2.72
N TYR A 20 -16.34 6.65 -3.76
CA TYR A 20 -16.23 7.11 -5.15
C TYR A 20 -17.60 7.50 -5.70
N THR A 21 -17.68 8.63 -6.40
CA THR A 21 -18.92 9.05 -7.06
C THR A 21 -19.27 8.14 -8.22
N SER A 22 -20.55 8.05 -8.57
CA SER A 22 -21.00 7.22 -9.71
C SER A 22 -20.43 7.65 -11.06
N THR A 23 -19.90 8.88 -11.14
CA THR A 23 -19.28 9.45 -12.35
C THR A 23 -17.77 9.30 -12.35
N ASP A 24 -17.17 8.75 -11.29
CA ASP A 24 -15.72 8.54 -11.20
C ASP A 24 -15.29 7.45 -12.20
N PRO A 25 -14.32 7.75 -13.09
CA PRO A 25 -13.86 6.79 -14.09
C PRO A 25 -13.37 5.46 -13.51
N LEU A 26 -12.67 5.51 -12.36
CA LEU A 26 -12.17 4.30 -11.70
C LEU A 26 -13.32 3.43 -11.16
N ARG A 27 -14.35 4.07 -10.59
CA ARG A 27 -15.56 3.35 -10.14
C ARG A 27 -16.30 2.73 -11.32
N ILE A 28 -16.52 3.47 -12.40
CA ILE A 28 -17.18 2.96 -13.61
C ILE A 28 -16.42 1.74 -14.15
N GLN A 29 -15.09 1.84 -14.21
CA GLN A 29 -14.26 0.74 -14.68
C GLN A 29 -14.35 -0.48 -13.76
N TRP A 30 -14.31 -0.27 -12.43
CA TRP A 30 -14.45 -1.33 -11.44
C TRP A 30 -15.81 -2.03 -11.55
N GLU A 31 -16.90 -1.28 -11.62
CA GLU A 31 -18.26 -1.83 -11.73
C GLU A 31 -18.49 -2.61 -13.04
N ALA A 32 -17.80 -2.23 -14.13
CA ALA A 32 -17.89 -2.92 -15.41
C ALA A 32 -17.13 -4.26 -15.46
N MET A 33 -16.28 -4.55 -14.48
CA MET A 33 -15.47 -5.77 -14.45
C MET A 33 -16.25 -6.95 -13.88
N SER A 34 -15.87 -8.17 -14.30
CA SER A 34 -16.36 -9.40 -13.68
C SER A 34 -15.86 -9.54 -12.24
N ASP A 35 -16.57 -10.27 -11.40
CA ASP A 35 -16.15 -10.53 -10.02
C ASP A 35 -14.83 -11.32 -9.96
N ASP A 36 -14.61 -12.23 -10.90
CA ASP A 36 -13.35 -12.97 -11.03
C ASP A 36 -12.17 -12.02 -11.29
N ASP A 37 -12.32 -11.03 -12.17
CA ASP A 37 -11.28 -10.03 -12.44
C ASP A 37 -11.04 -9.12 -11.23
N LYS A 38 -12.10 -8.68 -10.56
CA LYS A 38 -11.97 -7.91 -9.31
C LYS A 38 -11.18 -8.67 -8.25
N GLU A 39 -11.44 -9.97 -8.08
CA GLU A 39 -10.66 -10.82 -7.17
C GLU A 39 -9.18 -10.89 -7.57
N VAL A 40 -8.87 -10.93 -8.87
CA VAL A 40 -7.48 -10.89 -9.35
C VAL A 40 -6.79 -9.59 -8.91
N TYR A 41 -7.46 -8.45 -9.02
CA TYR A 41 -6.90 -7.17 -8.57
C TYR A 41 -6.77 -7.10 -7.03
N LEU A 42 -7.72 -7.66 -6.28
CA LEU A 42 -7.61 -7.79 -4.83
C LEU A 42 -6.40 -8.65 -4.43
N ARG A 43 -6.12 -9.74 -5.13
CA ARG A 43 -4.93 -10.57 -4.90
C ARG A 43 -3.64 -9.85 -5.25
N LYS A 44 -3.60 -9.12 -6.38
CA LYS A 44 -2.43 -8.32 -6.78
C LYS A 44 -2.11 -7.25 -5.74
N SER A 45 -3.11 -6.49 -5.29
CA SER A 45 -2.93 -5.46 -4.27
C SER A 45 -2.51 -6.05 -2.92
N PHE A 46 -3.04 -7.21 -2.55
CA PHE A 46 -2.64 -7.94 -1.34
C PHE A 46 -1.15 -8.31 -1.37
N VAL A 47 -0.67 -8.86 -2.48
CA VAL A 47 0.76 -9.20 -2.64
C VAL A 47 1.62 -7.95 -2.54
N GLN A 48 1.28 -6.88 -3.26
CA GLN A 48 2.04 -5.63 -3.20
C GLN A 48 2.11 -5.05 -1.79
N ILE A 49 0.99 -5.02 -1.05
CA ILE A 49 0.95 -4.52 0.33
C ILE A 49 1.82 -5.39 1.24
N ASN A 50 1.82 -6.71 1.07
CA ASN A 50 2.62 -7.60 1.92
C ASN A 50 4.14 -7.49 1.68
N GLU A 51 4.56 -7.08 0.50
CA GLU A 51 5.97 -6.93 0.14
C GLU A 51 6.59 -5.59 0.56
N LEU A 52 5.80 -4.68 1.15
CA LEU A 52 6.29 -3.36 1.54
C LEU A 52 7.22 -3.41 2.76
N PRO A 53 8.23 -2.52 2.82
CA PRO A 53 9.16 -2.45 3.94
C PRO A 53 8.51 -1.77 5.15
N TYR A 54 7.92 -2.55 6.01
CA TYR A 54 7.27 -2.07 7.23
C TYR A 54 8.23 -1.90 8.39
N VAL A 55 8.06 -0.81 9.16
CA VAL A 55 8.80 -0.56 10.41
C VAL A 55 8.25 -1.42 11.54
N GLY A 56 9.14 -1.91 12.41
CA GLY A 56 8.77 -2.75 13.54
C GLY A 56 8.51 -4.20 13.11
N ARG A 57 7.78 -4.94 13.92
CA ARG A 57 7.56 -6.39 13.70
C ARG A 57 6.09 -6.77 13.75
N PRO A 58 5.73 -7.90 13.16
CA PRO A 58 4.40 -8.48 13.28
C PRO A 58 4.02 -8.70 14.75
N LYS A 59 2.74 -8.63 15.08
CA LYS A 59 2.24 -8.84 16.44
C LYS A 59 2.54 -10.26 16.95
N ASN A 60 2.45 -11.23 16.07
CA ASN A 60 2.82 -12.61 16.34
C ASN A 60 3.93 -13.04 15.38
N VAL A 61 5.01 -13.61 15.90
CA VAL A 61 6.15 -14.09 15.11
C VAL A 61 5.75 -15.18 14.11
N LYS A 62 4.70 -15.96 14.40
CA LYS A 62 4.20 -17.03 13.55
C LYS A 62 3.14 -16.60 12.54
N GLN A 63 2.71 -15.32 12.54
CA GLN A 63 1.74 -14.88 11.55
C GLN A 63 2.36 -14.81 10.16
N PRO A 64 1.64 -15.25 9.10
CA PRO A 64 2.18 -15.31 7.74
C PRO A 64 2.30 -13.95 7.07
N TYR A 65 1.56 -12.94 7.54
CA TYR A 65 1.46 -11.62 6.92
C TYR A 65 1.93 -10.52 7.85
N PRO A 66 2.33 -9.33 7.32
CA PRO A 66 2.88 -8.23 8.11
C PRO A 66 1.90 -7.63 9.11
N PHE A 67 0.59 -7.80 8.95
CA PHE A 67 -0.43 -7.27 9.85
C PHE A 67 -1.16 -8.38 10.63
N PRO A 68 -1.62 -8.10 11.87
CA PRO A 68 -1.42 -6.88 12.66
C PRO A 68 0.02 -6.70 13.14
N ARG A 69 0.40 -5.45 13.48
CA ARG A 69 1.75 -5.13 13.94
C ARG A 69 1.82 -4.99 15.46
N CYS A 70 3.03 -5.14 16.00
CA CYS A 70 3.25 -5.01 17.44
C CYS A 70 3.20 -3.55 17.90
N GLU A 71 3.78 -2.66 17.13
CA GLU A 71 4.02 -1.27 17.51
C GLU A 71 2.97 -0.35 16.93
N ASN A 72 2.44 0.57 17.78
CA ASN A 72 1.46 1.59 17.39
C ASN A 72 0.17 1.03 16.75
N TRP A 73 -0.19 -0.23 17.03
CA TRP A 73 -1.40 -0.85 16.51
C TRP A 73 -2.62 -0.52 17.37
N LYS A 74 -3.67 -0.02 16.74
CA LYS A 74 -4.96 0.29 17.34
C LYS A 74 -6.05 -0.66 16.81
N SER A 75 -7.21 -0.65 17.45
CA SER A 75 -8.35 -1.51 17.06
C SER A 75 -8.86 -1.24 15.64
N ASP A 76 -8.82 0.02 15.20
CA ASP A 76 -9.30 0.48 13.89
C ASP A 76 -8.28 0.34 12.75
N ASP A 77 -7.05 -0.05 13.08
CA ASP A 77 -5.97 -0.11 12.10
C ASP A 77 -6.14 -1.22 11.06
N MET A 78 -6.78 -2.33 11.42
CA MET A 78 -7.10 -3.37 10.43
C MET A 78 -8.04 -2.83 9.35
N GLN A 79 -8.99 -1.96 9.71
CA GLN A 79 -9.88 -1.33 8.74
C GLN A 79 -9.10 -0.44 7.76
N LYS A 80 -8.07 0.27 8.23
CA LYS A 80 -7.18 1.05 7.35
C LYS A 80 -6.40 0.18 6.38
N VAL A 81 -5.94 -1.00 6.81
CA VAL A 81 -5.28 -1.96 5.92
C VAL A 81 -6.24 -2.48 4.86
N LYS A 82 -7.50 -2.78 5.23
CA LYS A 82 -8.54 -3.15 4.28
C LYS A 82 -8.82 -2.04 3.26
N TYR A 83 -8.95 -0.80 3.72
CA TYR A 83 -9.16 0.36 2.85
C TYR A 83 -7.96 0.60 1.93
N ALA A 84 -6.74 0.45 2.44
CA ALA A 84 -5.54 0.53 1.61
C ALA A 84 -5.53 -0.52 0.49
N GLN A 85 -5.99 -1.73 0.79
CA GLN A 85 -6.09 -2.79 -0.21
C GLN A 85 -7.16 -2.48 -1.26
N ALA A 86 -8.34 -1.97 -0.87
CA ALA A 86 -9.38 -1.55 -1.80
C ALA A 86 -8.89 -0.43 -2.73
N GLU A 87 -8.25 0.61 -2.17
CA GLU A 87 -7.67 1.73 -2.93
C GLU A 87 -6.56 1.27 -3.90
N GLN A 88 -5.73 0.34 -3.48
CA GLN A 88 -4.70 -0.20 -4.35
C GLN A 88 -5.28 -1.07 -5.44
N SER A 89 -6.35 -1.81 -5.15
CA SER A 89 -7.02 -2.66 -6.15
C SER A 89 -7.63 -1.84 -7.27
N ILE A 90 -8.38 -0.78 -6.93
CA ILE A 90 -9.00 0.10 -7.93
C ILE A 90 -7.94 0.90 -8.71
N PHE A 91 -6.85 1.33 -8.06
CA PHE A 91 -5.73 1.98 -8.72
C PHE A 91 -5.08 1.10 -9.78
N LEU A 92 -4.94 -0.19 -9.51
CA LEU A 92 -4.35 -1.15 -10.43
C LEU A 92 -5.23 -1.44 -11.66
N THR A 93 -6.51 -1.07 -11.65
CA THR A 93 -7.37 -1.20 -12.82
C THR A 93 -7.00 -0.19 -13.91
N ASP A 94 -6.45 0.98 -13.54
CA ASP A 94 -5.90 1.92 -14.51
C ASP A 94 -4.48 1.48 -14.94
N ALA A 95 -4.42 0.69 -16.01
CA ALA A 95 -3.19 0.14 -16.51
C ALA A 95 -2.17 1.21 -16.94
N VAL A 96 -2.62 2.37 -17.41
CA VAL A 96 -1.75 3.46 -17.87
C VAL A 96 -1.05 4.09 -16.68
N ILE A 97 -1.81 4.52 -15.66
CA ILE A 97 -1.25 5.14 -14.47
C ILE A 97 -0.38 4.15 -13.69
N ALA A 98 -0.83 2.90 -13.55
CA ALA A 98 -0.06 1.86 -12.87
C ALA A 98 1.28 1.59 -13.59
N GLN A 99 1.31 1.61 -14.91
CA GLN A 99 2.54 1.43 -15.70
C GLN A 99 3.50 2.62 -15.53
N GLU A 100 2.99 3.85 -15.61
CA GLU A 100 3.82 5.05 -15.41
C GLU A 100 4.51 5.07 -14.04
N VAL A 101 3.77 4.71 -12.99
CA VAL A 101 4.32 4.62 -11.63
C VAL A 101 5.40 3.54 -11.55
N ASN A 102 5.17 2.37 -12.14
CA ASN A 102 6.15 1.29 -12.17
C ASN A 102 7.42 1.68 -12.94
N ASP A 103 7.31 2.39 -14.06
CA ASP A 103 8.45 2.85 -14.84
C ASP A 103 9.28 3.89 -14.07
N ARG A 104 8.66 4.81 -13.36
CA ARG A 104 9.36 5.74 -12.46
C ARG A 104 10.10 5.03 -11.34
N ILE A 105 9.50 4.02 -10.73
CA ILE A 105 10.15 3.19 -9.71
C ILE A 105 11.37 2.47 -10.29
N ARG A 106 11.22 1.89 -11.48
CA ARG A 106 12.31 1.19 -12.16
C ARG A 106 13.48 2.11 -12.46
N LEU A 107 13.22 3.33 -12.94
CA LEU A 107 14.25 4.33 -13.21
C LEU A 107 14.99 4.73 -11.93
N ARG A 108 14.27 5.00 -10.85
CA ARG A 108 14.86 5.32 -9.53
C ARG A 108 15.70 4.18 -8.98
N ARG A 109 15.22 2.94 -9.05
CA ARG A 109 15.99 1.75 -8.62
C ARG A 109 17.25 1.52 -9.46
N ALA A 110 17.22 1.91 -10.72
CA ALA A 110 18.40 1.90 -11.60
C ALA A 110 19.37 3.05 -11.34
N GLY A 111 19.10 3.92 -10.35
CA GLY A 111 19.97 5.05 -9.99
C GLY A 111 19.84 6.26 -10.92
N VAL A 112 18.80 6.33 -11.74
CA VAL A 112 18.56 7.48 -12.61
C VAL A 112 18.12 8.66 -11.72
N VAL A 113 18.91 9.74 -11.73
CA VAL A 113 18.61 10.96 -10.96
C VAL A 113 17.90 12.03 -11.79
N GLU A 114 18.01 11.92 -13.10
CA GLU A 114 17.36 12.85 -14.04
C GLU A 114 17.21 12.15 -15.40
N TYR A 115 16.09 12.38 -16.08
CA TYR A 115 15.96 12.04 -17.49
C TYR A 115 15.27 13.18 -18.26
N ARG A 116 15.56 13.26 -19.56
CA ARG A 116 15.03 14.28 -20.45
C ARG A 116 14.53 13.65 -21.75
N ILE A 117 13.31 14.01 -22.14
CA ILE A 117 12.71 13.61 -23.41
C ILE A 117 12.18 14.89 -24.09
N GLY A 118 12.88 15.38 -25.11
CA GLY A 118 12.56 16.65 -25.74
C GLY A 118 12.64 17.80 -24.72
N ASP A 119 11.54 18.54 -24.56
CA ASP A 119 11.44 19.63 -23.60
C ASP A 119 10.99 19.19 -22.19
N LEU A 120 10.59 17.93 -22.05
CA LEU A 120 10.23 17.36 -20.76
C LEU A 120 11.48 16.93 -20.00
N GLN A 121 11.69 17.51 -18.82
CA GLN A 121 12.76 17.16 -17.90
C GLN A 121 12.17 16.74 -16.57
N GLU A 122 12.49 15.54 -16.11
CA GLU A 122 12.12 15.06 -14.78
C GLU A 122 13.36 14.79 -13.95
N LYS A 123 13.46 15.41 -12.77
CA LYS A 123 14.55 15.20 -11.81
C LYS A 123 14.07 14.39 -10.63
N PHE A 124 14.77 13.31 -10.34
CA PHE A 124 14.59 12.54 -9.12
C PHE A 124 15.56 13.08 -8.07
N GLN A 125 15.06 13.52 -6.94
CA GLN A 125 15.91 14.02 -5.86
C GLN A 125 16.85 12.92 -5.37
N SER A 126 18.17 13.13 -5.54
CA SER A 126 19.19 12.24 -5.00
C SER A 126 19.52 12.66 -3.56
N GLY A 127 19.49 11.71 -2.65
CA GLY A 127 20.08 11.90 -1.30
C GLY A 127 19.12 12.30 -0.19
N LEU A 128 17.82 12.45 -0.46
CA LEU A 128 16.86 12.45 0.64
C LEU A 128 16.53 11.01 1.06
N PRO A 129 16.29 10.77 2.36
CA PRO A 129 15.68 9.53 2.76
C PRO A 129 14.47 9.35 1.88
N VAL A 130 14.40 8.22 1.23
CA VAL A 130 13.39 7.77 0.31
C VAL A 130 12.13 8.58 0.50
N ASP A 131 11.85 9.46 -0.47
CA ASP A 131 10.63 10.24 -0.42
C ASP A 131 9.50 9.30 -0.05
N SER A 132 8.84 9.65 1.04
CA SER A 132 7.68 8.97 1.58
C SER A 132 6.47 9.02 0.64
N ASN A 133 6.73 9.10 -0.66
CA ASN A 133 5.71 9.20 -1.69
C ASN A 133 5.17 7.82 -2.04
N ALA A 134 3.87 7.73 -2.15
CA ALA A 134 3.14 6.57 -2.66
C ALA A 134 3.81 5.97 -3.91
N ASN A 135 4.26 6.82 -4.82
CA ASN A 135 4.95 6.47 -6.07
C ASN A 135 6.24 5.66 -5.86
N PHE A 136 6.95 5.85 -4.74
CA PHE A 136 8.16 5.06 -4.45
C PHE A 136 7.84 3.59 -4.20
N PHE A 137 6.70 3.32 -3.59
CA PHE A 137 6.26 1.97 -3.25
C PHE A 137 5.35 1.34 -4.31
N GLY A 138 4.96 2.08 -5.35
CA GLY A 138 3.99 1.62 -6.35
C GLY A 138 2.56 1.62 -5.85
N LEU A 139 2.29 2.42 -4.82
CA LEU A 139 0.96 2.56 -4.24
C LEU A 139 0.23 3.77 -4.80
N SER A 140 -1.10 3.73 -4.79
CA SER A 140 -1.90 4.93 -4.89
C SER A 140 -1.66 5.86 -3.69
N GLU A 141 -1.83 7.16 -3.85
CA GLU A 141 -1.65 8.12 -2.76
C GLU A 141 -2.58 7.85 -1.58
N LYS A 142 -3.80 7.41 -1.84
CA LYS A 142 -4.76 7.06 -0.81
C LYS A 142 -4.34 5.78 -0.06
N ALA A 143 -3.94 4.71 -0.77
CA ALA A 143 -3.43 3.50 -0.14
C ALA A 143 -2.18 3.80 0.72
N TYR A 144 -1.26 4.63 0.20
CA TYR A 144 -0.10 5.07 0.96
C TYR A 144 -0.51 5.84 2.23
N SER A 145 -1.48 6.75 2.17
CA SER A 145 -1.92 7.52 3.33
C SER A 145 -2.41 6.62 4.48
N TYR A 146 -3.10 5.54 4.17
CA TYR A 146 -3.56 4.56 5.15
C TYR A 146 -2.41 3.76 5.78
N LEU A 147 -1.35 3.45 5.01
CA LEU A 147 -0.24 2.59 5.44
C LEU A 147 0.97 3.36 5.94
N SER A 148 1.06 4.67 5.69
CA SER A 148 2.24 5.52 5.88
C SER A 148 2.86 5.43 7.27
N LYS A 149 2.04 5.29 8.31
CA LYS A 149 2.53 5.22 9.70
C LYS A 149 3.37 3.97 10.00
N TRP A 150 3.28 2.95 9.17
CA TRP A 150 4.05 1.70 9.31
C TRP A 150 5.14 1.53 8.28
N LEU A 151 5.18 2.37 7.23
CA LEU A 151 6.17 2.26 6.17
C LEU A 151 7.51 2.86 6.60
N GLN A 152 8.60 2.24 6.16
CA GLN A 152 9.95 2.73 6.38
C GLN A 152 10.15 4.02 5.57
N GLY A 153 10.38 5.13 6.26
CA GLY A 153 10.43 6.47 5.65
C GLY A 153 9.21 7.36 5.93
N GLY A 154 8.10 6.79 6.40
CA GLY A 154 6.95 7.53 6.94
C GLY A 154 7.19 7.93 8.39
N TYR A 155 7.44 9.18 8.64
CA TYR A 155 7.55 9.99 9.85
C TYR A 155 7.67 9.35 11.24
N LYS A 156 8.69 9.86 11.92
CA LYS A 156 9.04 9.83 13.33
C LYS A 156 9.77 8.57 13.81
N VAL A 157 11.09 8.70 13.77
CA VAL A 157 11.96 8.02 14.72
C VAL A 157 11.47 8.34 16.13
N CYS A 158 10.70 7.43 16.70
CA CYS A 158 10.48 7.46 18.14
C CYS A 158 11.76 7.01 18.82
N THR A 159 12.52 7.95 19.34
CA THR A 159 13.74 7.74 20.15
C THR A 159 13.47 7.19 21.54
N SER A 160 12.39 6.49 21.77
CA SER A 160 12.15 5.84 23.05
C SER A 160 12.37 4.33 22.94
N ILE A 161 13.23 3.82 23.79
CA ILE A 161 13.49 2.39 24.02
C ILE A 161 12.17 1.70 24.30
N LYS A 162 11.68 0.90 23.35
CA LYS A 162 10.35 0.30 23.42
C LYS A 162 10.40 -1.06 24.08
N LYS A 163 9.51 -1.25 25.04
CA LYS A 163 9.28 -2.56 25.67
C LYS A 163 8.88 -3.59 24.62
N PRO A 164 9.40 -4.81 24.68
CA PRO A 164 9.05 -5.88 23.75
C PRO A 164 7.56 -6.22 23.87
N CYS A 165 6.92 -6.40 22.73
CA CYS A 165 5.53 -6.81 22.64
C CYS A 165 5.37 -8.21 23.26
N GLY A 166 4.69 -8.30 24.39
CA GLY A 166 4.15 -9.58 24.87
C GLY A 166 5.11 -10.53 25.57
N ILE A 167 6.28 -10.11 26.07
CA ILE A 167 7.01 -10.93 27.05
C ILE A 167 6.41 -10.65 28.44
N ARG A 168 5.34 -11.36 28.77
CA ARG A 168 5.06 -11.61 30.18
C ARG A 168 6.21 -12.47 30.71
N ARG A 169 7.05 -11.93 31.54
CA ARG A 169 7.86 -12.74 32.45
C ARG A 169 6.87 -13.48 33.34
N MET A 170 6.78 -14.79 33.16
CA MET A 170 6.33 -15.65 34.24
C MET A 170 7.41 -15.52 35.33
N CYS A 171 7.06 -14.95 36.42
CA CYS A 171 7.76 -15.13 37.69
C CYS A 171 7.41 -16.51 38.23
#